data_f49ff459ce34b5e3181157fb10f6e11b
#
_entry.id   f49ff459ce34b5e3181157fb10f6e11b
#
_cell.length_a   1.000
_cell.length_b   1.000
_cell.length_c   1.000
_cell.angle_alpha   90.00
_cell.angle_beta   90.00
_cell.angle_gamma   90.00
#
_symmetry.space_group_name_H-M   'P 1'
#
loop_
_entity.id
_entity.type
_entity.pdbx_description
1 polymer ?
#
loop_
_entity_poly.entity_id
_entity_poly.type
_entity_poly.pdbx_seq_one_letter_code
_entity_poly.pdbx_strand_id
1 'polypeptide(L)'
;MKTRALAVAMIALLLLAAGVALSGQVASEEATAWAKKTLAGLSLEKKIGQIICFDLAGGYIAEGDPRLNQWVRLARDYGLGMFVFYGGTPRDVAHLLNRLQKEAEIPILMAADFEAGPGQQVTGASEFPANMAFSAAGSEDLVYRAASAAAIEGRAMGIHLTYTPVVDIAWRPENPAEGVRSFGGDLDLLGRMVRAYVRGYHEHGMLTTAKHFPGRGDVEAMPGNPGWSWINKPAGDVVAQEFRAFKHAIDAGVDFVMSEHIAVPSVTEGSELPASVERKLATGWLRDKLGFKGILTTDDLWYDNVVQRFGTEEVAVKAFEAGHDIILKPKDPAATIKALAEAVKSGRLSGRRIDEAVLKLLTLKARLGLHKNRFVEESRVGEFVGTPDHLALAQEVADKSLTLLKNDGVFPVAPGRPAKAVNINVQKFDGDPSPPALTVKLAAAFPGIQSFNLRPDPEPAYYDKVYQAVQDSELIILSLFVPRTRLGDAAPFREADLAFLQKVIAAKPKAVVAMAYGNPHLVRKIPSVAAYLIGYGEKGWFGNQAVYFESFIKVLKGELKPSGKLPVRVSEQYPIGSGLSY
;
A
#
# COMPACT_ATOMS: atom_id res chain seq x y z
N MET A 1 -18.32 34.71 -39.58
CA MET A 1 -19.01 34.35 -38.30
C MET A 1 -18.24 33.31 -37.49
N LYS A 2 -17.68 32.25 -38.07
CA LYS A 2 -16.95 31.18 -37.33
C LYS A 2 -15.69 31.68 -36.58
N THR A 3 -14.93 32.60 -37.15
CA THR A 3 -13.69 33.15 -36.53
C THR A 3 -13.98 34.06 -35.32
N ARG A 4 -15.10 34.79 -35.30
CA ARG A 4 -15.49 35.61 -34.13
C ARG A 4 -16.00 34.75 -32.97
N ALA A 5 -16.70 33.65 -33.25
CA ALA A 5 -17.15 32.71 -32.23
C ALA A 5 -15.99 31.96 -31.54
N LEU A 6 -14.94 31.59 -32.31
CA LEU A 6 -13.72 30.97 -31.74
C LEU A 6 -12.95 31.95 -30.84
N ALA A 7 -12.84 33.22 -31.25
CA ALA A 7 -12.16 34.24 -30.44
C ALA A 7 -12.88 34.53 -29.12
N VAL A 8 -14.23 34.60 -29.14
CA VAL A 8 -15.05 34.78 -27.93
C VAL A 8 -14.95 33.56 -26.99
N ALA A 9 -14.97 32.33 -27.53
CA ALA A 9 -14.80 31.10 -26.73
C ALA A 9 -13.40 31.03 -26.10
N MET A 10 -12.36 31.43 -26.82
CA MET A 10 -10.98 31.43 -26.33
C MET A 10 -10.77 32.51 -25.24
N ILE A 11 -11.38 33.70 -25.38
CA ILE A 11 -11.36 34.73 -24.34
C ILE A 11 -12.14 34.30 -23.09
N ALA A 12 -13.28 33.62 -23.25
CA ALA A 12 -14.07 33.09 -22.14
C ALA A 12 -13.30 31.98 -21.39
N LEU A 13 -12.58 31.10 -22.11
CA LEU A 13 -11.70 30.08 -21.51
C LEU A 13 -10.50 30.69 -20.76
N LEU A 14 -9.90 31.76 -21.31
CA LEU A 14 -8.80 32.50 -20.67
C LEU A 14 -9.27 33.24 -19.42
N LEU A 15 -10.47 33.83 -19.42
CA LEU A 15 -11.06 34.46 -18.25
C LEU A 15 -11.46 33.47 -17.17
N LEU A 16 -11.97 32.28 -17.53
CA LEU A 16 -12.22 31.19 -16.61
C LEU A 16 -10.93 30.63 -15.99
N ALA A 17 -9.90 30.42 -16.81
CA ALA A 17 -8.60 29.95 -16.34
C ALA A 17 -7.91 31.00 -15.43
N ALA A 18 -8.01 32.29 -15.75
CA ALA A 18 -7.51 33.37 -14.91
C ALA A 18 -8.31 33.48 -13.59
N GLY A 19 -9.64 33.28 -13.62
CA GLY A 19 -10.49 33.27 -12.44
C GLY A 19 -10.17 32.11 -11.50
N VAL A 20 -9.92 30.91 -12.04
CA VAL A 20 -9.50 29.73 -11.27
C VAL A 20 -8.10 29.92 -10.69
N ALA A 21 -7.16 30.48 -11.45
CA ALA A 21 -5.80 30.77 -10.97
C ALA A 21 -5.79 31.83 -9.87
N LEU A 22 -6.58 32.90 -9.99
CA LEU A 22 -6.74 33.94 -8.96
C LEU A 22 -7.40 33.39 -7.69
N SER A 23 -8.44 32.57 -7.82
CA SER A 23 -9.10 31.95 -6.65
C SER A 23 -8.17 30.98 -5.93
N GLY A 24 -7.36 30.21 -6.67
CA GLY A 24 -6.34 29.32 -6.10
C GLY A 24 -5.23 30.09 -5.37
N GLN A 25 -4.80 31.23 -5.88
CA GLN A 25 -3.78 32.07 -5.26
C GLN A 25 -4.30 32.72 -3.97
N VAL A 26 -5.52 33.25 -3.97
CA VAL A 26 -6.14 33.83 -2.76
C VAL A 26 -6.36 32.76 -1.68
N ALA A 27 -6.82 31.56 -2.04
CA ALA A 27 -6.96 30.45 -1.11
C ALA A 27 -5.61 30.01 -0.51
N SER A 28 -4.53 30.07 -1.31
CA SER A 28 -3.15 29.76 -0.85
C SER A 28 -2.62 30.81 0.12
N GLU A 29 -2.90 32.10 -0.10
CA GLU A 29 -2.51 33.20 0.77
C GLU A 29 -3.25 33.15 2.11
N GLU A 30 -4.58 32.91 2.09
CA GLU A 30 -5.39 32.72 3.30
C GLU A 30 -4.90 31.52 4.12
N ALA A 31 -4.63 30.39 3.48
CA ALA A 31 -4.09 29.20 4.13
C ALA A 31 -2.74 29.48 4.81
N THR A 32 -1.86 30.19 4.12
CA THR A 32 -0.55 30.58 4.66
C THR A 32 -0.68 31.57 5.83
N ALA A 33 -1.58 32.53 5.73
CA ALA A 33 -1.84 33.51 6.80
C ALA A 33 -2.39 32.82 8.05
N TRP A 34 -3.36 31.90 7.90
CA TRP A 34 -3.88 31.11 9.01
C TRP A 34 -2.78 30.26 9.66
N ALA A 35 -1.96 29.57 8.86
CA ALA A 35 -0.88 28.73 9.37
C ALA A 35 0.15 29.53 10.18
N LYS A 36 0.57 30.71 9.69
CA LYS A 36 1.50 31.60 10.39
C LYS A 36 0.92 32.12 11.69
N LYS A 37 -0.36 32.57 11.69
CA LYS A 37 -1.05 33.06 12.87
C LYS A 37 -1.17 31.96 13.94
N THR A 38 -1.56 30.76 13.52
CA THR A 38 -1.68 29.60 14.41
C THR A 38 -0.32 29.24 15.02
N LEU A 39 0.74 29.13 14.19
CA LEU A 39 2.10 28.83 14.65
C LEU A 39 2.58 29.83 15.72
N ALA A 40 2.34 31.12 15.53
CA ALA A 40 2.78 32.16 16.45
C ALA A 40 2.10 32.09 17.83
N GLY A 41 0.90 31.48 17.92
CA GLY A 41 0.16 31.31 19.18
C GLY A 41 0.51 30.06 19.96
N LEU A 42 1.35 29.15 19.42
CA LEU A 42 1.64 27.85 20.04
C LEU A 42 2.84 27.92 21.00
N SER A 43 2.73 27.25 22.15
CA SER A 43 3.88 26.91 23.00
C SER A 43 4.83 25.93 22.27
N LEU A 44 6.06 25.81 22.74
CA LEU A 44 7.04 24.86 22.17
C LEU A 44 6.50 23.43 22.19
N GLU A 45 5.90 23.01 23.31
CA GLU A 45 5.34 21.66 23.47
C GLU A 45 4.18 21.40 22.50
N LYS A 46 3.28 22.38 22.31
CA LYS A 46 2.19 22.30 21.31
C LYS A 46 2.72 22.27 19.86
N LYS A 47 3.77 23.05 19.56
CA LYS A 47 4.46 22.96 18.26
C LYS A 47 5.02 21.58 18.01
N ILE A 48 5.70 21.00 19.00
CA ILE A 48 6.23 19.64 18.90
C ILE A 48 5.09 18.62 18.79
N GLY A 49 4.00 18.78 19.54
CA GLY A 49 2.80 17.96 19.39
C GLY A 49 2.28 17.91 17.95
N GLN A 50 2.30 19.06 17.24
CA GLN A 50 1.85 19.10 15.84
C GLN A 50 2.67 18.20 14.90
N ILE A 51 3.94 17.93 15.18
CA ILE A 51 4.81 17.10 14.35
C ILE A 51 4.86 15.62 14.77
N ILE A 52 3.99 15.20 15.69
CA ILE A 52 3.82 13.81 16.09
C ILE A 52 2.60 13.21 15.41
N CYS A 53 2.76 12.01 14.82
CA CYS A 53 1.69 11.15 14.34
C CYS A 53 1.62 9.89 15.19
N PHE A 54 0.45 9.60 15.77
CA PHE A 54 0.24 8.42 16.61
C PHE A 54 -0.87 7.53 16.04
N ASP A 55 -0.94 6.27 16.45
CA ASP A 55 -1.91 5.31 15.92
C ASP A 55 -3.26 5.33 16.65
N LEU A 56 -4.30 5.05 15.87
CA LEU A 56 -5.66 4.80 16.35
C LEU A 56 -6.07 3.39 15.98
N ALA A 57 -6.49 2.62 16.96
CA ALA A 57 -7.15 1.35 16.71
C ALA A 57 -8.61 1.59 16.35
N GLY A 58 -9.06 1.05 15.20
CA GLY A 58 -10.42 1.23 14.72
C GLY A 58 -11.46 0.32 15.40
N GLY A 59 -12.67 0.42 14.90
CA GLY A 59 -13.87 -0.23 15.42
C GLY A 59 -14.70 0.70 16.29
N TYR A 60 -15.80 0.20 16.80
CA TYR A 60 -16.61 0.92 17.77
C TYR A 60 -15.83 1.11 19.08
N ILE A 61 -15.66 2.34 19.48
CA ILE A 61 -14.98 2.73 20.74
C ILE A 61 -16.01 3.38 21.64
N ALA A 62 -16.32 2.70 22.75
CA ALA A 62 -17.31 3.21 23.72
C ALA A 62 -16.79 4.46 24.47
N GLU A 63 -17.71 5.33 24.89
CA GLU A 63 -17.38 6.40 25.82
C GLU A 63 -16.84 5.78 27.13
N GLY A 64 -15.72 6.33 27.64
CA GLY A 64 -15.02 5.79 28.80
C GLY A 64 -13.97 4.71 28.51
N ASP A 65 -13.82 4.26 27.25
CA ASP A 65 -12.70 3.39 26.85
C ASP A 65 -11.36 4.10 27.17
N PRO A 66 -10.44 3.43 27.90
CA PRO A 66 -9.14 4.02 28.22
C PRO A 66 -8.35 4.51 26.99
N ARG A 67 -8.48 3.83 25.84
CA ARG A 67 -7.83 4.23 24.59
C ARG A 67 -8.38 5.56 24.08
N LEU A 68 -9.71 5.74 24.11
CA LEU A 68 -10.35 7.01 23.72
C LEU A 68 -9.85 8.15 24.60
N ASN A 69 -9.81 7.93 25.92
CA ASN A 69 -9.30 8.92 26.87
C ASN A 69 -7.84 9.30 26.59
N GLN A 70 -7.00 8.32 26.24
CA GLN A 70 -5.61 8.57 25.86
C GLN A 70 -5.54 9.42 24.58
N TRP A 71 -6.26 9.07 23.51
CA TRP A 71 -6.25 9.80 22.25
C TRP A 71 -6.80 11.22 22.39
N VAL A 72 -7.90 11.38 23.14
CA VAL A 72 -8.46 12.71 23.48
C VAL A 72 -7.43 13.55 24.22
N ARG A 73 -6.74 12.98 25.21
CA ARG A 73 -5.66 13.68 25.93
C ARG A 73 -4.53 14.09 25.00
N LEU A 74 -4.09 13.20 24.11
CA LEU A 74 -3.04 13.51 23.13
C LEU A 74 -3.47 14.65 22.20
N ALA A 75 -4.70 14.63 21.70
CA ALA A 75 -5.24 15.66 20.82
C ALA A 75 -5.41 17.01 21.52
N ARG A 76 -6.00 17.02 22.72
CA ARG A 76 -6.38 18.23 23.45
C ARG A 76 -5.20 18.84 24.22
N ASP A 77 -4.52 18.03 25.06
CA ASP A 77 -3.55 18.53 26.02
C ASP A 77 -2.17 18.70 25.38
N TYR A 78 -1.76 17.73 24.54
CA TYR A 78 -0.47 17.77 23.85
C TYR A 78 -0.54 18.39 22.45
N GLY A 79 -1.74 18.54 21.88
CA GLY A 79 -1.94 19.13 20.57
C GLY A 79 -1.37 18.29 19.43
N LEU A 80 -1.52 16.94 19.47
CA LEU A 80 -1.05 16.09 18.40
C LEU A 80 -1.62 16.54 17.06
N GLY A 81 -0.71 16.67 16.09
CA GLY A 81 -1.07 17.17 14.75
C GLY A 81 -1.62 16.12 13.83
N MET A 82 -1.29 14.85 14.05
CA MET A 82 -1.66 13.75 13.16
C MET A 82 -2.00 12.48 13.94
N PHE A 83 -2.92 11.70 13.36
CA PHE A 83 -3.13 10.29 13.71
C PHE A 83 -3.18 9.44 12.46
N VAL A 84 -2.71 8.19 12.58
CA VAL A 84 -2.89 7.13 11.58
C VAL A 84 -3.90 6.12 12.09
N PHE A 85 -4.85 5.75 11.24
CA PHE A 85 -6.03 4.99 11.60
C PHE A 85 -5.95 3.55 11.05
N TYR A 86 -6.44 2.58 11.84
CA TYR A 86 -6.52 1.17 11.50
C TYR A 86 -7.83 0.52 11.95
N GLY A 87 -8.54 -0.15 11.05
CA GLY A 87 -9.71 -0.99 11.34
C GLY A 87 -11.07 -0.27 11.37
N GLY A 88 -12.13 -0.99 11.73
CA GLY A 88 -13.48 -0.49 11.91
C GLY A 88 -14.41 -0.61 10.72
N THR A 89 -15.62 -0.04 10.87
CA THR A 89 -16.59 0.14 9.78
C THR A 89 -16.62 1.62 9.35
N PRO A 90 -17.11 1.97 8.16
CA PRO A 90 -17.08 3.35 7.68
C PRO A 90 -17.70 4.36 8.65
N ARG A 91 -18.79 3.99 9.30
CA ARG A 91 -19.48 4.87 10.26
C ARG A 91 -18.74 5.01 11.57
N ASP A 92 -18.18 3.90 12.11
CA ASP A 92 -17.39 3.95 13.34
C ASP A 92 -16.14 4.81 13.16
N VAL A 93 -15.50 4.72 11.98
CA VAL A 93 -14.35 5.56 11.60
C VAL A 93 -14.74 7.03 11.63
N ALA A 94 -15.77 7.42 10.87
CA ALA A 94 -16.21 8.82 10.81
C ALA A 94 -16.58 9.36 12.19
N HIS A 95 -17.28 8.56 13.01
CA HIS A 95 -17.64 8.93 14.38
C HIS A 95 -16.41 9.17 15.26
N LEU A 96 -15.46 8.24 15.29
CA LEU A 96 -14.24 8.36 16.08
C LEU A 96 -13.41 9.58 15.64
N LEU A 97 -13.24 9.77 14.32
CA LEU A 97 -12.45 10.89 13.82
C LEU A 97 -13.12 12.24 14.11
N ASN A 98 -14.43 12.35 13.95
CA ASN A 98 -15.20 13.54 14.35
C ASN A 98 -15.06 13.82 15.85
N ARG A 99 -15.10 12.76 16.70
CA ARG A 99 -14.93 12.87 18.15
C ARG A 99 -13.58 13.49 18.51
N LEU A 100 -12.49 13.03 17.88
CA LEU A 100 -11.14 13.57 18.10
C LEU A 100 -10.99 14.99 17.54
N GLN A 101 -11.56 15.28 16.37
CA GLN A 101 -11.58 16.64 15.79
C GLN A 101 -12.27 17.65 16.70
N LYS A 102 -13.32 17.22 17.42
CA LYS A 102 -14.06 18.09 18.37
C LYS A 102 -13.21 18.50 19.57
N GLU A 103 -12.35 17.59 20.05
CA GLU A 103 -11.49 17.83 21.22
C GLU A 103 -10.23 18.62 20.88
N ALA A 104 -9.80 18.59 19.63
CA ALA A 104 -8.58 19.25 19.19
C ALA A 104 -8.75 20.76 19.02
N GLU A 105 -7.84 21.56 19.57
CA GLU A 105 -7.76 23.00 19.33
C GLU A 105 -7.43 23.30 17.86
N ILE A 106 -6.43 22.59 17.32
CA ILE A 106 -5.99 22.69 15.93
C ILE A 106 -6.48 21.46 15.18
N PRO A 107 -7.01 21.60 13.95
CA PRO A 107 -7.46 20.45 13.18
C PRO A 107 -6.39 19.36 13.07
N ILE A 108 -6.80 18.12 13.23
CA ILE A 108 -5.93 16.95 13.12
C ILE A 108 -5.88 16.49 11.67
N LEU A 109 -4.70 16.17 11.14
CA LEU A 109 -4.53 15.49 9.86
C LEU A 109 -4.64 13.97 10.09
N MET A 110 -5.71 13.36 9.58
CA MET A 110 -5.95 11.93 9.71
C MET A 110 -5.33 11.19 8.52
N ALA A 111 -4.53 10.17 8.82
CA ALA A 111 -3.85 9.32 7.83
C ALA A 111 -4.37 7.87 7.89
N ALA A 112 -4.16 7.10 6.82
CA ALA A 112 -4.38 5.66 6.78
C ALA A 112 -3.49 4.99 5.73
N ASP A 113 -3.28 3.67 5.86
CA ASP A 113 -2.63 2.85 4.84
C ASP A 113 -3.68 2.32 3.86
N PHE A 114 -3.78 2.93 2.68
CA PHE A 114 -4.70 2.53 1.61
C PHE A 114 -3.96 1.98 0.40
N GLU A 115 -2.99 1.08 0.60
CA GLU A 115 -2.20 0.50 -0.48
C GLU A 115 -3.06 -0.26 -1.50
N ALA A 116 -4.13 -0.88 -1.02
CA ALA A 116 -5.13 -1.54 -1.83
C ALA A 116 -6.52 -0.88 -1.71
N GLY A 117 -6.56 0.40 -1.38
CA GLY A 117 -7.78 1.14 -1.12
C GLY A 117 -8.26 1.05 0.33
N PRO A 118 -9.35 1.77 0.68
CA PRO A 118 -9.86 1.85 2.04
C PRO A 118 -10.27 0.52 2.66
N GLY A 119 -10.72 -0.45 1.86
CA GLY A 119 -11.13 -1.78 2.31
C GLY A 119 -10.01 -2.59 2.95
N GLN A 120 -8.75 -2.23 2.71
CA GLN A 120 -7.60 -2.79 3.41
C GLN A 120 -7.69 -2.55 4.93
N GLN A 121 -8.23 -1.40 5.35
CA GLN A 121 -8.34 -1.01 6.75
C GLN A 121 -9.78 -1.04 7.25
N VAL A 122 -10.76 -0.72 6.42
CA VAL A 122 -12.15 -0.47 6.82
C VAL A 122 -13.06 -1.54 6.22
N THR A 123 -13.64 -2.37 7.09
CA THR A 123 -14.57 -3.43 6.65
C THR A 123 -15.81 -2.80 5.99
N GLY A 124 -16.08 -3.21 4.75
CA GLY A 124 -17.19 -2.69 3.95
C GLY A 124 -16.84 -1.53 3.04
N ALA A 125 -15.62 -1.01 3.10
CA ALA A 125 -15.08 -0.12 2.09
C ALA A 125 -14.48 -0.89 0.90
N SER A 126 -14.17 -0.19 -0.20
CA SER A 126 -13.65 -0.82 -1.40
C SER A 126 -12.19 -1.24 -1.25
N GLU A 127 -11.91 -2.50 -1.55
CA GLU A 127 -10.56 -3.05 -1.59
C GLU A 127 -10.24 -3.51 -3.01
N PHE A 128 -9.18 -2.95 -3.58
CA PHE A 128 -8.70 -3.26 -4.92
C PHE A 128 -7.65 -4.38 -4.88
N PRO A 129 -7.33 -5.02 -6.02
CA PRO A 129 -6.08 -5.76 -6.16
C PRO A 129 -4.86 -4.91 -5.81
N ALA A 130 -3.73 -5.56 -5.50
CA ALA A 130 -2.50 -4.86 -5.16
C ALA A 130 -1.94 -4.03 -6.34
N ASN A 131 -0.99 -3.12 -6.06
CA ASN A 131 -0.43 -2.22 -7.09
C ASN A 131 0.12 -2.94 -8.31
N MET A 132 0.70 -4.13 -8.14
CA MET A 132 1.21 -4.95 -9.24
C MET A 132 0.12 -5.34 -10.26
N ALA A 133 -1.14 -5.44 -9.85
CA ALA A 133 -2.27 -5.72 -10.74
C ALA A 133 -2.45 -4.61 -11.79
N PHE A 134 -2.34 -3.36 -11.38
CA PHE A 134 -2.51 -2.23 -12.29
C PHE A 134 -1.43 -2.22 -13.37
N SER A 135 -0.19 -2.54 -13.00
CA SER A 135 0.92 -2.68 -13.95
C SER A 135 0.73 -3.90 -14.85
N ALA A 136 0.21 -5.01 -14.32
CA ALA A 136 -0.12 -6.18 -15.12
C ALA A 136 -1.24 -5.91 -16.13
N ALA A 137 -2.23 -5.09 -15.78
CA ALA A 137 -3.26 -4.61 -16.68
C ALA A 137 -2.74 -3.57 -17.69
N GLY A 138 -1.59 -2.91 -17.40
CA GLY A 138 -0.98 -1.88 -18.25
C GLY A 138 -1.83 -0.62 -18.39
N SER A 139 -2.70 -0.30 -17.42
CA SER A 139 -3.71 0.75 -17.56
C SER A 139 -3.56 1.85 -16.51
N GLU A 140 -3.10 3.02 -16.94
CA GLU A 140 -3.05 4.25 -16.13
C GLU A 140 -4.47 4.74 -15.76
N ASP A 141 -5.48 4.49 -16.61
CA ASP A 141 -6.89 4.82 -16.33
C ASP A 141 -7.42 4.03 -15.13
N LEU A 142 -7.16 2.73 -15.07
CA LEU A 142 -7.58 1.92 -13.92
C LEU A 142 -6.93 2.39 -12.62
N VAL A 143 -5.65 2.76 -12.66
CA VAL A 143 -4.94 3.34 -11.50
C VAL A 143 -5.63 4.62 -11.05
N TYR A 144 -5.85 5.54 -11.99
CA TYR A 144 -6.50 6.82 -11.71
C TYR A 144 -7.89 6.64 -11.09
N ARG A 145 -8.72 5.79 -11.70
CA ARG A 145 -10.11 5.53 -11.21
C ARG A 145 -10.11 4.88 -9.83
N ALA A 146 -9.23 3.91 -9.58
CA ALA A 146 -9.12 3.25 -8.27
C ALA A 146 -8.61 4.22 -7.18
N ALA A 147 -7.61 5.04 -7.50
CA ALA A 147 -7.10 6.08 -6.61
C ALA A 147 -8.17 7.15 -6.31
N SER A 148 -8.95 7.56 -7.32
CA SER A 148 -10.08 8.48 -7.17
C SER A 148 -11.17 7.91 -6.26
N ALA A 149 -11.57 6.65 -6.47
CA ALA A 149 -12.54 5.96 -5.62
C ALA A 149 -12.04 5.87 -4.17
N ALA A 150 -10.77 5.49 -3.97
CA ALA A 150 -10.17 5.41 -2.64
C ALA A 150 -10.13 6.78 -1.94
N ALA A 151 -9.84 7.86 -2.67
CA ALA A 151 -9.84 9.21 -2.14
C ALA A 151 -11.25 9.68 -1.76
N ILE A 152 -12.26 9.44 -2.58
CA ILE A 152 -13.66 9.76 -2.31
C ILE A 152 -14.12 9.07 -1.01
N GLU A 153 -13.87 7.76 -0.89
CA GLU A 153 -14.24 6.98 0.29
C GLU A 153 -13.47 7.46 1.52
N GLY A 154 -12.15 7.66 1.42
CA GLY A 154 -11.31 8.16 2.52
C GLY A 154 -11.79 9.51 3.03
N ARG A 155 -12.04 10.45 2.12
CA ARG A 155 -12.53 11.79 2.47
C ARG A 155 -13.91 11.77 3.11
N ALA A 156 -14.80 10.90 2.65
CA ALA A 156 -16.11 10.74 3.26
C ALA A 156 -16.06 10.24 4.72
N MET A 157 -15.01 9.47 5.06
CA MET A 157 -14.75 8.99 6.42
C MET A 157 -13.93 9.96 7.28
N GLY A 158 -13.45 11.09 6.73
CA GLY A 158 -12.63 12.07 7.45
C GLY A 158 -11.13 11.78 7.41
N ILE A 159 -10.68 10.96 6.46
CA ILE A 159 -9.25 10.68 6.22
C ILE A 159 -8.71 11.64 5.16
N HIS A 160 -7.51 12.17 5.38
CA HIS A 160 -6.94 13.27 4.61
C HIS A 160 -5.66 12.92 3.87
N LEU A 161 -4.92 11.91 4.35
CA LEU A 161 -3.63 11.47 3.86
C LEU A 161 -3.61 9.96 3.75
N THR A 162 -3.04 9.44 2.68
CA THR A 162 -2.71 8.02 2.59
C THR A 162 -1.20 7.80 2.59
N TYR A 163 -0.74 6.74 3.28
CA TYR A 163 0.65 6.29 3.23
C TYR A 163 0.88 5.39 2.01
N THR A 164 0.64 5.96 0.82
CA THR A 164 0.82 5.34 -0.50
C THR A 164 0.99 6.45 -1.54
N PRO A 165 1.66 6.25 -2.70
CA PRO A 165 2.02 4.97 -3.32
C PRO A 165 3.27 4.30 -2.75
N VAL A 166 3.29 2.95 -2.80
CA VAL A 166 4.51 2.18 -2.63
C VAL A 166 5.31 2.26 -3.92
N VAL A 167 6.46 2.94 -3.86
CA VAL A 167 7.34 3.14 -5.02
C VAL A 167 8.61 2.27 -4.97
N ASP A 168 8.67 1.39 -3.97
CA ASP A 168 9.71 0.35 -3.91
C ASP A 168 9.66 -0.50 -5.17
N ILE A 169 10.81 -0.77 -5.77
CA ILE A 169 10.86 -1.50 -7.02
C ILE A 169 11.07 -3.00 -6.77
N ALA A 170 10.33 -3.85 -7.48
CA ALA A 170 10.40 -5.30 -7.29
C ALA A 170 11.53 -5.91 -8.16
N TRP A 171 12.78 -5.80 -7.70
CA TRP A 171 13.95 -6.35 -8.40
C TRP A 171 14.19 -7.82 -8.11
N ARG A 172 14.10 -8.21 -6.85
CA ARG A 172 14.47 -9.53 -6.37
C ARG A 172 13.25 -10.40 -6.14
N PRO A 173 13.19 -11.56 -6.83
CA PRO A 173 12.10 -12.53 -6.60
C PRO A 173 12.01 -13.05 -5.16
N GLU A 174 13.14 -13.08 -4.47
CA GLU A 174 13.28 -13.55 -3.08
C GLU A 174 12.98 -12.48 -2.03
N ASN A 175 12.76 -11.22 -2.46
CA ASN A 175 12.51 -10.12 -1.53
C ASN A 175 11.21 -10.35 -0.74
N PRO A 176 11.28 -10.48 0.60
CA PRO A 176 10.11 -10.75 1.44
C PRO A 176 9.27 -9.48 1.71
N ALA A 177 9.82 -8.30 1.40
CA ALA A 177 9.23 -7.04 1.82
C ALA A 177 8.16 -6.53 0.86
N GLU A 178 8.38 -6.62 -0.46
CA GLU A 178 7.56 -5.89 -1.41
C GLU A 178 6.51 -6.74 -2.13
N GLY A 179 6.86 -7.88 -2.71
CA GLY A 179 5.90 -8.71 -3.40
C GLY A 179 5.00 -7.91 -4.35
N VAL A 180 3.70 -8.15 -4.26
CA VAL A 180 2.67 -7.49 -5.11
C VAL A 180 2.35 -6.04 -4.70
N ARG A 181 2.89 -5.53 -3.58
CA ARG A 181 2.71 -4.12 -3.16
C ARG A 181 3.32 -3.13 -4.15
N SER A 182 4.44 -3.52 -4.77
CA SER A 182 5.13 -2.74 -5.80
C SER A 182 4.34 -2.69 -7.10
N PHE A 183 4.53 -1.62 -7.88
CA PHE A 183 4.09 -1.55 -9.28
C PHE A 183 4.93 -2.44 -10.21
N GLY A 184 5.98 -3.08 -9.74
CA GLY A 184 6.81 -4.02 -10.52
C GLY A 184 8.27 -3.62 -10.65
N GLY A 185 8.95 -4.18 -11.65
CA GLY A 185 10.38 -4.01 -11.91
C GLY A 185 10.72 -3.09 -13.09
N ASP A 186 9.74 -2.51 -13.77
CA ASP A 186 9.93 -1.53 -14.85
C ASP A 186 9.75 -0.12 -14.30
N LEU A 187 10.83 0.66 -14.24
CA LEU A 187 10.83 2.02 -13.69
C LEU A 187 9.98 3.01 -14.50
N ASP A 188 9.93 2.88 -15.81
CA ASP A 188 9.16 3.78 -16.65
C ASP A 188 7.67 3.51 -16.51
N LEU A 189 7.27 2.24 -16.43
CA LEU A 189 5.90 1.81 -16.12
C LEU A 189 5.51 2.29 -14.72
N LEU A 190 6.35 2.04 -13.70
CA LEU A 190 6.14 2.52 -12.34
C LEU A 190 5.90 4.03 -12.32
N GLY A 191 6.73 4.80 -13.02
CA GLY A 191 6.58 6.27 -13.08
C GLY A 191 5.25 6.71 -13.70
N ARG A 192 4.73 6.02 -14.72
CA ARG A 192 3.41 6.31 -15.30
C ARG A 192 2.28 5.97 -14.32
N MET A 193 2.35 4.79 -13.68
CA MET A 193 1.34 4.37 -12.70
C MET A 193 1.30 5.31 -11.49
N VAL A 194 2.46 5.70 -10.95
CA VAL A 194 2.57 6.62 -9.82
C VAL A 194 1.97 8.00 -10.15
N ARG A 195 2.21 8.54 -11.35
CA ARG A 195 1.57 9.81 -11.76
C ARG A 195 0.05 9.73 -11.81
N ALA A 196 -0.50 8.65 -12.39
CA ALA A 196 -1.94 8.43 -12.43
C ALA A 196 -2.53 8.27 -11.02
N TYR A 197 -1.81 7.56 -10.15
CA TYR A 197 -2.18 7.33 -8.76
C TYR A 197 -2.26 8.62 -7.95
N VAL A 198 -1.18 9.42 -7.95
CA VAL A 198 -1.12 10.70 -7.24
C VAL A 198 -2.20 11.66 -7.74
N ARG A 199 -2.39 11.73 -9.05
CA ARG A 199 -3.44 12.56 -9.65
C ARG A 199 -4.83 12.17 -9.17
N GLY A 200 -5.16 10.86 -9.12
CA GLY A 200 -6.46 10.39 -8.67
C GLY A 200 -6.77 10.80 -7.22
N TYR A 201 -5.80 10.69 -6.31
CA TYR A 201 -5.95 11.14 -4.93
C TYR A 201 -6.08 12.66 -4.83
N HIS A 202 -5.22 13.41 -5.52
CA HIS A 202 -5.18 14.87 -5.42
C HIS A 202 -6.44 15.55 -5.95
N GLU A 203 -6.98 15.08 -7.09
CA GLU A 203 -8.20 15.65 -7.68
C GLU A 203 -9.43 15.45 -6.77
N HIS A 204 -9.38 14.51 -5.83
CA HIS A 204 -10.41 14.27 -4.82
C HIS A 204 -10.02 14.73 -3.40
N GLY A 205 -9.01 15.61 -3.29
CA GLY A 205 -8.66 16.32 -2.07
C GLY A 205 -8.01 15.46 -0.98
N MET A 206 -7.27 14.41 -1.36
CA MET A 206 -6.53 13.55 -0.43
C MET A 206 -5.03 13.59 -0.74
N LEU A 207 -4.21 13.71 0.30
CA LEU A 207 -2.75 13.75 0.21
C LEU A 207 -2.15 12.35 0.05
N THR A 208 -0.93 12.30 -0.50
CA THR A 208 -0.21 11.07 -0.81
C THR A 208 1.19 11.02 -0.21
N THR A 209 1.71 9.80 0.02
CA THR A 209 3.04 9.54 0.61
C THR A 209 3.79 8.50 -0.22
N ALA A 210 4.90 8.87 -0.83
CA ALA A 210 5.80 7.89 -1.44
C ALA A 210 6.59 7.13 -0.37
N LYS A 211 6.63 5.79 -0.46
CA LYS A 211 7.31 4.94 0.54
C LYS A 211 7.94 3.71 -0.11
N HIS A 212 9.02 3.17 0.47
CA HIS A 212 9.72 3.50 1.72
C HIS A 212 11.15 3.95 1.38
N PHE A 213 11.44 5.24 1.45
CA PHE A 213 12.78 5.75 1.10
C PHE A 213 13.85 5.19 2.04
N PRO A 214 14.99 4.69 1.55
CA PRO A 214 15.57 4.79 0.20
C PRO A 214 15.14 3.70 -0.80
N GLY A 215 14.28 2.76 -0.42
CA GLY A 215 13.76 1.67 -1.24
C GLY A 215 13.92 0.31 -0.58
N ARG A 216 12.87 -0.53 -0.62
CA ARG A 216 12.88 -1.89 -0.05
C ARG A 216 13.18 -2.98 -1.08
N GLY A 217 13.31 -2.61 -2.36
CA GLY A 217 13.33 -3.58 -3.46
C GLY A 217 14.50 -4.56 -3.44
N ASP A 218 15.59 -4.21 -2.75
CA ASP A 218 16.82 -5.04 -2.70
C ASP A 218 17.23 -5.48 -1.29
N VAL A 219 16.37 -5.24 -0.29
CA VAL A 219 16.66 -5.66 1.09
C VAL A 219 16.38 -7.16 1.29
N GLU A 220 17.13 -7.78 2.18
CA GLU A 220 17.01 -9.22 2.48
C GLU A 220 16.11 -9.51 3.68
N ALA A 221 15.83 -8.50 4.51
CA ALA A 221 15.03 -8.63 5.71
C ALA A 221 13.96 -7.53 5.80
N MET A 222 12.83 -7.87 6.43
CA MET A 222 11.77 -6.90 6.73
C MET A 222 12.22 -5.93 7.84
N PRO A 223 11.76 -4.66 7.83
CA PRO A 223 11.83 -3.80 8.99
C PRO A 223 11.26 -4.48 10.23
N GLY A 224 11.86 -4.21 11.39
CA GLY A 224 11.47 -4.84 12.65
C GLY A 224 12.23 -6.11 13.00
N ASN A 225 13.05 -6.66 12.09
CA ASN A 225 14.00 -7.72 12.42
C ASN A 225 15.12 -7.21 13.34
N PRO A 226 15.67 -8.07 14.20
CA PRO A 226 16.90 -7.75 14.89
C PRO A 226 18.00 -7.47 13.87
N GLY A 227 18.55 -6.25 13.87
CA GLY A 227 19.55 -5.78 12.91
C GLY A 227 18.99 -4.80 11.88
N TRP A 228 19.90 -4.26 11.07
CA TRP A 228 19.55 -3.31 10.01
C TRP A 228 19.29 -4.01 8.69
N SER A 229 18.36 -3.45 7.94
CA SER A 229 18.25 -3.74 6.52
C SER A 229 19.20 -2.82 5.74
N TRP A 230 19.84 -3.35 4.71
CA TRP A 230 20.84 -2.66 3.91
C TRP A 230 20.49 -2.76 2.43
N ILE A 231 20.80 -1.69 1.69
CA ILE A 231 20.96 -1.78 0.24
C ILE A 231 22.45 -1.95 -0.04
N ASN A 232 22.84 -3.15 -0.44
CA ASN A 232 24.23 -3.50 -0.72
C ASN A 232 24.52 -3.50 -2.22
N LYS A 233 24.45 -2.30 -2.83
CA LYS A 233 24.71 -2.06 -4.26
C LYS A 233 25.73 -0.96 -4.46
N PRO A 234 26.43 -0.93 -5.64
CA PRO A 234 27.18 0.24 -6.06
C PRO A 234 26.32 1.51 -6.05
N ALA A 235 26.92 2.64 -5.68
CA ALA A 235 26.21 3.91 -5.57
C ALA A 235 25.48 4.31 -6.87
N GLY A 236 26.09 4.05 -8.04
CA GLY A 236 25.47 4.31 -9.35
C GLY A 236 24.18 3.54 -9.57
N ASP A 237 24.13 2.28 -9.13
CA ASP A 237 22.95 1.42 -9.28
C ASP A 237 21.83 1.88 -8.34
N VAL A 238 22.13 2.25 -7.09
CA VAL A 238 21.16 2.81 -6.15
C VAL A 238 20.50 4.07 -6.74
N VAL A 239 21.31 4.97 -7.31
CA VAL A 239 20.81 6.22 -7.93
C VAL A 239 19.95 5.92 -9.16
N ALA A 240 20.38 5.00 -10.01
CA ALA A 240 19.69 4.67 -11.26
C ALA A 240 18.40 3.87 -11.04
N GLN A 241 18.25 3.24 -9.89
CA GLN A 241 17.15 2.34 -9.58
C GLN A 241 16.28 2.91 -8.46
N GLU A 242 16.66 2.71 -7.20
CA GLU A 242 15.86 3.10 -6.03
C GLU A 242 15.54 4.60 -6.03
N PHE A 243 16.56 5.45 -6.20
CA PHE A 243 16.33 6.90 -6.14
C PHE A 243 15.57 7.44 -7.35
N ARG A 244 15.69 6.78 -8.52
CA ARG A 244 14.88 7.13 -9.70
C ARG A 244 13.40 6.83 -9.47
N ALA A 245 13.05 5.75 -8.77
CA ALA A 245 11.66 5.45 -8.40
C ALA A 245 11.06 6.58 -7.53
N PHE A 246 11.81 7.05 -6.52
CA PHE A 246 11.38 8.20 -5.70
C PHE A 246 11.35 9.50 -6.50
N LYS A 247 12.28 9.70 -7.46
CA LYS A 247 12.23 10.87 -8.34
C LYS A 247 10.94 10.92 -9.15
N HIS A 248 10.44 9.79 -9.65
CA HIS A 248 9.14 9.73 -10.33
C HIS A 248 7.99 10.16 -9.42
N ALA A 249 7.99 9.76 -8.15
CA ALA A 249 6.98 10.17 -7.19
C ALA A 249 7.08 11.66 -6.83
N ILE A 250 8.29 12.17 -6.65
CA ILE A 250 8.54 13.61 -6.40
C ILE A 250 8.04 14.45 -7.59
N ASP A 251 8.33 14.02 -8.82
CA ASP A 251 7.89 14.70 -10.03
C ASP A 251 6.38 14.60 -10.26
N ALA A 252 5.74 13.55 -9.73
CA ALA A 252 4.29 13.42 -9.70
C ALA A 252 3.63 14.33 -8.64
N GLY A 253 4.41 14.93 -7.74
CA GLY A 253 3.93 15.90 -6.75
C GLY A 253 3.46 15.29 -5.44
N VAL A 254 3.97 14.13 -5.00
CA VAL A 254 3.62 13.57 -3.69
C VAL A 254 3.87 14.57 -2.56
N ASP A 255 2.95 14.62 -1.60
CA ASP A 255 3.00 15.57 -0.48
C ASP A 255 3.98 15.15 0.60
N PHE A 256 4.09 13.83 0.83
CA PHE A 256 4.96 13.23 1.82
C PHE A 256 5.91 12.22 1.18
N VAL A 257 7.06 12.03 1.81
CA VAL A 257 7.92 10.86 1.65
C VAL A 257 8.11 10.22 3.02
N MET A 258 7.99 8.90 3.09
CA MET A 258 8.26 8.12 4.30
C MET A 258 9.64 7.49 4.19
N SER A 259 10.53 7.76 5.18
CA SER A 259 11.85 7.13 5.25
C SER A 259 11.81 5.86 6.08
N GLU A 260 12.53 4.87 5.63
CA GLU A 260 12.62 3.54 6.22
C GLU A 260 13.88 3.37 7.10
N HIS A 261 13.89 2.29 7.89
CA HIS A 261 15.04 1.91 8.72
C HIS A 261 16.06 1.09 7.92
N ILE A 262 16.46 1.62 6.76
CA ILE A 262 17.37 1.00 5.80
C ILE A 262 18.61 1.87 5.63
N ALA A 263 19.79 1.25 5.73
CA ALA A 263 21.07 1.90 5.47
C ALA A 263 21.51 1.72 4.01
N VAL A 264 22.26 2.69 3.49
CA VAL A 264 22.85 2.64 2.13
C VAL A 264 24.29 3.13 2.18
N PRO A 265 25.23 2.31 2.69
CA PRO A 265 26.63 2.73 2.89
C PRO A 265 27.31 3.28 1.63
N SER A 266 26.97 2.74 0.46
CA SER A 266 27.59 3.15 -0.82
C SER A 266 27.32 4.60 -1.21
N VAL A 267 26.24 5.23 -0.71
CA VAL A 267 25.88 6.64 -1.02
C VAL A 267 26.05 7.57 0.19
N THR A 268 26.45 7.03 1.37
CA THR A 268 26.61 7.77 2.62
C THR A 268 28.04 7.78 3.14
N GLU A 269 29.04 7.50 2.26
CA GLU A 269 30.46 7.43 2.61
C GLU A 269 30.75 6.38 3.70
N GLY A 270 30.07 5.23 3.61
CA GLY A 270 30.24 4.12 4.54
C GLY A 270 29.41 4.20 5.82
N SER A 271 28.54 5.21 5.99
CA SER A 271 27.63 5.27 7.16
C SER A 271 26.65 4.10 7.14
N GLU A 272 26.56 3.42 8.26
CA GLU A 272 25.64 2.30 8.49
C GLU A 272 24.34 2.74 9.19
N LEU A 273 24.09 4.05 9.29
CA LEU A 273 22.87 4.57 9.88
C LEU A 273 21.70 4.46 8.86
N PRO A 274 20.51 4.08 9.33
CA PRO A 274 19.34 3.98 8.45
C PRO A 274 18.80 5.37 8.07
N ALA A 275 18.08 5.45 6.95
CA ALA A 275 17.55 6.70 6.41
C ALA A 275 16.70 7.49 7.41
N SER A 276 16.04 6.80 8.33
CA SER A 276 15.27 7.43 9.42
C SER A 276 16.11 8.29 10.37
N VAL A 277 17.42 8.09 10.45
CA VAL A 277 18.34 8.88 11.30
C VAL A 277 19.62 9.33 10.58
N GLU A 278 19.77 9.01 9.30
CA GLU A 278 20.96 9.39 8.50
C GLU A 278 20.69 10.68 7.71
N ARG A 279 21.36 11.76 8.13
CA ARG A 279 21.22 13.08 7.50
C ARG A 279 21.64 13.09 6.03
N LYS A 280 22.68 12.32 5.65
CA LYS A 280 23.12 12.25 4.25
C LYS A 280 22.06 11.66 3.33
N LEU A 281 21.20 10.76 3.85
CA LEU A 281 20.05 10.23 3.12
C LEU A 281 18.85 11.18 3.17
N ALA A 282 18.39 11.52 4.37
CA ALA A 282 17.17 12.29 4.57
C ALA A 282 17.27 13.73 4.03
N THR A 283 18.37 14.42 4.28
CA THR A 283 18.61 15.79 3.78
C THR A 283 19.41 15.76 2.49
N GLY A 284 20.62 15.17 2.51
CA GLY A 284 21.56 15.26 1.41
C GLY A 284 21.04 14.66 0.10
N TRP A 285 20.49 13.46 0.14
CA TRP A 285 19.94 12.83 -1.07
C TRP A 285 18.50 13.25 -1.34
N LEU A 286 17.58 13.04 -0.40
CA LEU A 286 16.17 13.25 -0.69
C LEU A 286 15.82 14.72 -0.95
N ARG A 287 16.29 15.64 -0.08
CA ARG A 287 15.96 17.07 -0.23
C ARG A 287 16.86 17.78 -1.22
N ASP A 288 18.19 17.62 -1.09
CA ASP A 288 19.14 18.46 -1.83
C ASP A 288 19.33 17.92 -3.26
N LYS A 289 19.54 16.61 -3.44
CA LYS A 289 19.82 16.02 -4.76
C LYS A 289 18.56 15.63 -5.53
N LEU A 290 17.57 14.99 -4.90
CA LEU A 290 16.30 14.61 -5.55
C LEU A 290 15.28 15.76 -5.58
N GLY A 291 15.49 16.81 -4.79
CA GLY A 291 14.71 18.04 -4.84
C GLY A 291 13.37 17.98 -4.11
N PHE A 292 13.16 17.03 -3.19
CA PHE A 292 11.91 16.92 -2.44
C PHE A 292 11.69 18.11 -1.50
N LYS A 293 10.55 18.81 -1.65
CA LYS A 293 10.18 19.99 -0.85
C LYS A 293 9.02 19.75 0.12
N GLY A 294 8.35 18.59 0.03
CA GLY A 294 7.22 18.23 0.86
C GLY A 294 7.61 17.84 2.30
N ILE A 295 6.73 17.15 2.98
CA ILE A 295 6.91 16.67 4.34
C ILE A 295 7.63 15.31 4.34
N LEU A 296 8.74 15.23 5.08
CA LEU A 296 9.45 13.98 5.32
C LEU A 296 8.99 13.39 6.66
N THR A 297 8.39 12.21 6.62
CA THR A 297 8.03 11.43 7.82
C THR A 297 8.96 10.24 7.99
N THR A 298 9.15 9.78 9.22
CA THR A 298 9.77 8.48 9.47
C THR A 298 8.79 7.36 9.14
N ASP A 299 9.25 6.11 8.99
CA ASP A 299 8.46 4.92 9.26
C ASP A 299 8.26 4.75 10.77
N ASP A 300 7.56 3.71 11.21
CA ASP A 300 7.17 3.47 12.61
C ASP A 300 8.38 3.45 13.56
N LEU A 301 8.49 4.43 14.45
CA LEU A 301 9.63 4.50 15.39
C LEU A 301 9.50 3.59 16.61
N TRP A 302 8.45 2.79 16.72
CA TRP A 302 8.34 1.79 17.77
C TRP A 302 9.04 0.46 17.44
N TYR A 303 9.56 0.28 16.22
CA TYR A 303 10.25 -0.94 15.83
C TYR A 303 11.48 -1.20 16.71
N ASP A 304 11.60 -2.47 17.14
CA ASP A 304 12.64 -2.88 18.09
C ASP A 304 14.06 -2.59 17.61
N ASN A 305 14.35 -2.74 16.32
CA ASN A 305 15.68 -2.49 15.77
C ASN A 305 16.19 -1.05 16.00
N VAL A 306 15.32 -0.04 15.87
CA VAL A 306 15.71 1.36 16.13
C VAL A 306 15.65 1.71 17.62
N VAL A 307 14.63 1.20 18.34
CA VAL A 307 14.47 1.46 19.77
C VAL A 307 15.60 0.83 20.60
N GLN A 308 15.99 -0.40 20.31
CA GLN A 308 17.09 -1.07 21.03
C GLN A 308 18.44 -0.38 20.83
N ARG A 309 18.68 0.19 19.65
CA ARG A 309 19.95 0.84 19.35
C ARG A 309 20.05 2.27 19.86
N PHE A 310 18.98 3.05 19.77
CA PHE A 310 19.02 4.48 20.07
C PHE A 310 18.25 4.88 21.33
N GLY A 311 17.35 4.03 21.80
CA GLY A 311 16.37 4.40 22.84
C GLY A 311 15.11 5.01 22.25
N THR A 312 14.02 4.94 23.01
CA THR A 312 12.66 5.29 22.57
C THR A 312 12.52 6.76 22.17
N GLU A 313 13.06 7.66 22.99
CA GLU A 313 12.95 9.11 22.78
C GLU A 313 14.09 9.64 21.92
N GLU A 314 15.29 9.10 22.11
CA GLU A 314 16.49 9.55 21.41
C GLU A 314 16.41 9.30 19.90
N VAL A 315 15.74 8.22 19.47
CA VAL A 315 15.55 7.95 18.03
C VAL A 315 14.72 9.04 17.35
N ALA A 316 13.73 9.61 18.04
CA ALA A 316 12.93 10.72 17.51
C ALA A 316 13.75 12.02 17.40
N VAL A 317 14.61 12.30 18.37
CA VAL A 317 15.53 13.45 18.31
C VAL A 317 16.48 13.29 17.13
N LYS A 318 17.10 12.11 16.96
CA LYS A 318 17.99 11.82 15.83
C LYS A 318 17.29 11.90 14.47
N ALA A 319 16.06 11.42 14.36
CA ALA A 319 15.28 11.54 13.14
C ALA A 319 15.04 13.01 12.78
N PHE A 320 14.73 13.83 13.77
CA PHE A 320 14.53 15.26 13.56
C PHE A 320 15.84 15.98 13.17
N GLU A 321 16.98 15.60 13.78
CA GLU A 321 18.32 16.07 13.38
C GLU A 321 18.68 15.69 11.94
N ALA A 322 18.25 14.50 11.50
CA ALA A 322 18.49 14.04 10.12
C ALA A 322 17.68 14.84 9.10
N GLY A 323 16.59 15.53 9.51
CA GLY A 323 15.81 16.41 8.62
C GLY A 323 14.35 16.01 8.45
N HIS A 324 13.83 15.11 9.28
CA HIS A 324 12.41 14.74 9.27
C HIS A 324 11.52 15.89 9.76
N ASP A 325 10.32 15.98 9.23
CA ASP A 325 9.31 16.95 9.64
C ASP A 325 8.28 16.31 10.58
N ILE A 326 8.01 15.01 10.42
CA ILE A 326 7.02 14.25 11.21
C ILE A 326 7.68 13.02 11.82
N ILE A 327 7.35 12.76 13.07
CA ILE A 327 7.73 11.58 13.83
C ILE A 327 6.51 10.64 13.87
N LEU A 328 6.61 9.50 13.18
CA LEU A 328 5.52 8.53 13.07
C LEU A 328 5.63 7.47 14.15
N LYS A 329 4.54 7.29 14.89
CA LYS A 329 4.33 6.23 15.90
C LYS A 329 5.51 6.06 16.86
N PRO A 330 5.92 7.13 17.57
CA PRO A 330 6.85 6.95 18.67
C PRO A 330 6.18 6.11 19.77
N LYS A 331 6.95 5.32 20.49
CA LYS A 331 6.44 4.39 21.50
C LYS A 331 5.68 5.10 22.63
N ASP A 332 6.15 6.28 23.03
CA ASP A 332 5.47 7.19 23.97
C ASP A 332 5.48 8.62 23.39
N PRO A 333 4.34 9.12 22.88
CA PRO A 333 4.25 10.46 22.34
C PRO A 333 4.55 11.57 23.37
N ALA A 334 4.12 11.41 24.61
CA ALA A 334 4.32 12.43 25.64
C ALA A 334 5.80 12.53 26.06
N ALA A 335 6.47 11.39 26.25
CA ALA A 335 7.91 11.35 26.52
C ALA A 335 8.71 11.88 25.32
N THR A 336 8.30 11.56 24.09
CA THR A 336 8.92 12.08 22.86
C THR A 336 8.81 13.60 22.75
N ILE A 337 7.64 14.18 23.05
CA ILE A 337 7.44 15.64 23.07
C ILE A 337 8.40 16.29 24.08
N LYS A 338 8.52 15.71 25.29
CA LYS A 338 9.44 16.19 26.31
C LYS A 338 10.90 16.13 25.84
N ALA A 339 11.33 15.01 25.25
CA ALA A 339 12.71 14.84 24.77
C ALA A 339 13.07 15.84 23.66
N LEU A 340 12.17 16.06 22.69
CA LEU A 340 12.36 17.07 21.64
C LEU A 340 12.39 18.50 22.22
N ALA A 341 11.55 18.80 23.23
CA ALA A 341 11.57 20.10 23.89
C ALA A 341 12.89 20.35 24.65
N GLU A 342 13.40 19.34 25.35
CA GLU A 342 14.71 19.43 26.02
C GLU A 342 15.87 19.57 25.00
N ALA A 343 15.80 18.88 23.86
CA ALA A 343 16.77 19.04 22.77
C ALA A 343 16.79 20.47 22.19
N VAL A 344 15.61 21.14 22.15
CA VAL A 344 15.53 22.55 21.74
C VAL A 344 16.08 23.46 22.84
N LYS A 345 15.72 23.25 24.11
CA LYS A 345 16.18 24.06 25.24
C LYS A 345 17.69 23.98 25.46
N SER A 346 18.30 22.80 25.20
CA SER A 346 19.75 22.60 25.27
C SER A 346 20.51 23.13 24.05
N GLY A 347 19.82 23.60 23.01
CA GLY A 347 20.44 24.07 21.77
C GLY A 347 20.86 22.96 20.79
N ARG A 348 20.56 21.71 21.10
CA ARG A 348 20.82 20.56 20.20
C ARG A 348 19.95 20.62 18.94
N LEU A 349 18.68 21.02 19.09
CA LEU A 349 17.76 21.30 17.99
C LEU A 349 17.46 22.80 17.92
N SER A 350 17.30 23.31 16.68
CA SER A 350 16.89 24.69 16.47
C SER A 350 15.36 24.83 16.58
N GLY A 351 14.89 25.77 17.44
CA GLY A 351 13.47 26.11 17.49
C GLY A 351 12.90 26.55 16.15
N ARG A 352 13.70 27.23 15.32
CA ARG A 352 13.32 27.59 13.93
C ARG A 352 13.02 26.34 13.09
N ARG A 353 13.78 25.26 13.28
CA ARG A 353 13.54 24.02 12.53
C ARG A 353 12.21 23.36 12.92
N ILE A 354 11.83 23.45 14.21
CA ILE A 354 10.48 23.04 14.68
C ILE A 354 9.42 23.90 13.99
N ASP A 355 9.58 25.23 13.99
CA ASP A 355 8.62 26.16 13.35
C ASP A 355 8.45 25.87 11.85
N GLU A 356 9.52 25.58 11.14
CA GLU A 356 9.48 25.22 9.71
C GLU A 356 8.67 23.94 9.45
N ALA A 357 8.83 22.89 10.27
CA ALA A 357 8.08 21.65 10.13
C ALA A 357 6.58 21.86 10.43
N VAL A 358 6.29 22.55 11.53
CA VAL A 358 4.91 22.87 11.93
C VAL A 358 4.22 23.73 10.88
N LEU A 359 4.91 24.76 10.33
CA LEU A 359 4.35 25.62 9.31
C LEU A 359 3.97 24.86 8.05
N LYS A 360 4.79 23.91 7.61
CA LYS A 360 4.47 23.03 6.47
C LYS A 360 3.17 22.25 6.73
N LEU A 361 3.06 21.60 7.90
CA LEU A 361 1.89 20.81 8.24
C LEU A 361 0.63 21.67 8.36
N LEU A 362 0.70 22.81 9.05
CA LEU A 362 -0.42 23.74 9.19
C LEU A 362 -0.88 24.28 7.83
N THR A 363 0.06 24.57 6.95
CA THR A 363 -0.25 25.03 5.58
C THR A 363 -1.01 23.95 4.81
N LEU A 364 -0.61 22.67 4.91
CA LEU A 364 -1.34 21.56 4.28
C LEU A 364 -2.75 21.40 4.86
N LYS A 365 -2.91 21.46 6.19
CA LYS A 365 -4.23 21.42 6.84
C LYS A 365 -5.14 22.54 6.33
N ALA A 366 -4.61 23.74 6.18
CA ALA A 366 -5.37 24.87 5.69
C ALA A 366 -5.72 24.74 4.20
N ARG A 367 -4.80 24.23 3.35
CA ARG A 367 -5.07 23.94 1.94
C ARG A 367 -6.18 22.91 1.75
N LEU A 368 -6.28 21.93 2.64
CA LEU A 368 -7.39 20.95 2.70
C LEU A 368 -8.69 21.54 3.27
N GLY A 369 -8.70 22.80 3.70
CA GLY A 369 -9.87 23.47 4.27
C GLY A 369 -10.19 23.05 5.71
N LEU A 370 -9.31 22.30 6.40
CA LEU A 370 -9.59 21.77 7.74
C LEU A 370 -9.77 22.86 8.81
N HIS A 371 -9.20 24.03 8.60
CA HIS A 371 -9.37 25.20 9.46
C HIS A 371 -10.77 25.83 9.35
N LYS A 372 -11.51 25.54 8.27
CA LYS A 372 -12.88 26.01 8.01
C LYS A 372 -13.91 24.94 8.37
N ASN A 373 -13.67 23.71 7.92
CA ASN A 373 -14.49 22.55 8.24
C ASN A 373 -13.62 21.29 8.38
N ARG A 374 -13.61 20.72 9.58
CA ARG A 374 -12.85 19.52 9.95
C ARG A 374 -13.70 18.28 10.16
N PHE A 375 -15.02 18.42 10.07
CA PHE A 375 -15.96 17.36 10.34
C PHE A 375 -16.52 16.75 9.06
N VAL A 376 -16.91 15.48 9.15
CA VAL A 376 -17.66 14.79 8.10
C VAL A 376 -19.08 14.49 8.56
N GLU A 377 -20.00 14.34 7.62
CA GLU A 377 -21.39 14.02 7.90
C GLU A 377 -21.58 12.50 8.01
N GLU A 378 -21.60 11.98 9.25
CA GLU A 378 -21.62 10.55 9.55
C GLU A 378 -22.82 9.80 8.92
N SER A 379 -23.95 10.48 8.77
CA SER A 379 -25.17 9.92 8.16
C SER A 379 -25.01 9.62 6.66
N ARG A 380 -24.11 10.33 5.98
CA ARG A 380 -23.91 10.24 4.54
C ARG A 380 -22.74 9.36 4.11
N VAL A 381 -21.96 8.85 5.05
CA VAL A 381 -20.76 8.05 4.73
C VAL A 381 -21.08 6.88 3.80
N GLY A 382 -22.22 6.19 4.02
CA GLY A 382 -22.66 5.08 3.20
C GLY A 382 -23.05 5.43 1.75
N GLU A 383 -23.22 6.73 1.42
CA GLU A 383 -23.47 7.16 0.04
C GLU A 383 -22.21 7.07 -0.83
N PHE A 384 -21.03 7.10 -0.21
CA PHE A 384 -19.74 7.21 -0.90
C PHE A 384 -18.86 5.97 -0.73
N VAL A 385 -19.01 5.20 0.35
CA VAL A 385 -18.11 4.12 0.74
C VAL A 385 -18.67 2.77 0.34
N GLY A 386 -17.84 1.94 -0.34
CA GLY A 386 -18.20 0.59 -0.75
C GLY A 386 -19.31 0.54 -1.80
N THR A 387 -19.39 1.54 -2.66
CA THR A 387 -20.45 1.63 -3.68
C THR A 387 -20.35 0.48 -4.70
N PRO A 388 -21.47 0.07 -5.33
CA PRO A 388 -21.45 -0.96 -6.37
C PRO A 388 -20.46 -0.65 -7.51
N ASP A 389 -20.34 0.62 -7.90
CA ASP A 389 -19.41 1.04 -8.96
C ASP A 389 -17.95 0.85 -8.55
N HIS A 390 -17.59 1.16 -7.31
CA HIS A 390 -16.24 0.94 -6.80
C HIS A 390 -15.90 -0.54 -6.68
N LEU A 391 -16.86 -1.37 -6.25
CA LEU A 391 -16.68 -2.83 -6.19
C LEU A 391 -16.56 -3.44 -7.61
N ALA A 392 -17.35 -2.96 -8.57
CA ALA A 392 -17.26 -3.37 -9.97
C ALA A 392 -15.90 -2.98 -10.57
N LEU A 393 -15.35 -1.82 -10.20
CA LEU A 393 -14.01 -1.40 -10.62
C LEU A 393 -12.92 -2.34 -10.08
N ALA A 394 -13.02 -2.81 -8.84
CA ALA A 394 -12.09 -3.80 -8.31
C ALA A 394 -12.11 -5.11 -9.11
N GLN A 395 -13.31 -5.57 -9.53
CA GLN A 395 -13.45 -6.72 -10.41
C GLN A 395 -12.88 -6.45 -11.81
N GLU A 396 -13.08 -5.26 -12.37
CA GLU A 396 -12.51 -4.87 -13.67
C GLU A 396 -10.98 -4.92 -13.63
N VAL A 397 -10.34 -4.42 -12.56
CA VAL A 397 -8.90 -4.50 -12.37
C VAL A 397 -8.42 -5.95 -12.32
N ALA A 398 -9.12 -6.83 -11.60
CA ALA A 398 -8.78 -8.25 -11.52
C ALA A 398 -8.90 -8.94 -12.88
N ASP A 399 -10.00 -8.71 -13.61
CA ASP A 399 -10.24 -9.31 -14.92
C ASP A 399 -9.15 -8.91 -15.93
N LYS A 400 -8.74 -7.63 -15.95
CA LYS A 400 -7.74 -7.12 -16.90
C LYS A 400 -6.29 -7.43 -16.52
N SER A 401 -6.01 -7.64 -15.24
CA SER A 401 -4.67 -7.97 -14.75
C SER A 401 -4.36 -9.46 -14.72
N LEU A 402 -5.38 -10.33 -14.77
CA LEU A 402 -5.17 -11.77 -14.71
C LEU A 402 -4.21 -12.22 -15.81
N THR A 403 -3.07 -12.80 -15.42
CA THR A 403 -1.97 -13.14 -16.32
C THR A 403 -1.90 -14.65 -16.51
N LEU A 404 -2.02 -15.11 -17.76
CA LEU A 404 -1.75 -16.50 -18.15
C LEU A 404 -0.28 -16.61 -18.55
N LEU A 405 0.54 -17.23 -17.71
CA LEU A 405 1.99 -17.30 -17.94
C LEU A 405 2.40 -18.52 -18.76
N LYS A 406 1.69 -19.64 -18.56
CA LYS A 406 1.91 -20.90 -19.27
C LYS A 406 0.58 -21.53 -19.66
N ASN A 407 0.53 -22.19 -20.84
CA ASN A 407 -0.63 -22.94 -21.31
C ASN A 407 -0.21 -24.02 -22.33
N ASP A 408 -0.13 -25.26 -21.89
CA ASP A 408 0.19 -26.41 -22.72
C ASP A 408 -1.11 -27.03 -23.33
N GLY A 409 -2.06 -26.16 -23.71
CA GLY A 409 -3.31 -26.56 -24.37
C GLY A 409 -4.47 -26.91 -23.42
N VAL A 410 -4.41 -26.47 -22.14
CA VAL A 410 -5.52 -26.65 -21.19
C VAL A 410 -6.62 -25.61 -21.43
N PHE A 411 -6.25 -24.39 -21.73
CA PHE A 411 -7.18 -23.30 -22.00
C PHE A 411 -7.26 -22.99 -23.51
N PRO A 412 -8.47 -22.64 -24.01
CA PRO A 412 -9.76 -22.59 -23.32
C PRO A 412 -10.27 -23.98 -22.91
N VAL A 413 -10.93 -24.08 -21.75
CA VAL A 413 -11.61 -25.30 -21.35
C VAL A 413 -12.80 -25.52 -22.28
N ALA A 414 -12.96 -26.74 -22.82
CA ALA A 414 -14.06 -27.05 -23.72
C ALA A 414 -15.43 -26.94 -22.98
N PRO A 415 -16.50 -26.46 -23.67
CA PRO A 415 -17.83 -26.41 -23.08
C PRO A 415 -18.28 -27.78 -22.56
N GLY A 416 -18.88 -27.80 -21.35
CA GLY A 416 -19.30 -29.01 -20.68
C GLY A 416 -18.18 -29.83 -20.01
N ARG A 417 -16.94 -29.35 -20.03
CA ARG A 417 -15.81 -29.92 -19.30
C ARG A 417 -15.32 -29.00 -18.19
N PRO A 418 -14.61 -29.51 -17.15
CA PRO A 418 -14.33 -30.91 -16.91
C PRO A 418 -15.50 -31.65 -16.29
N ALA A 419 -15.73 -32.90 -16.69
CA ALA A 419 -16.77 -33.75 -16.08
C ALA A 419 -16.41 -34.15 -14.64
N LYS A 420 -15.08 -34.26 -14.35
CA LYS A 420 -14.53 -34.51 -13.02
C LYS A 420 -13.35 -33.57 -12.77
N ALA A 421 -13.47 -32.75 -11.76
CA ALA A 421 -12.41 -31.82 -11.34
C ALA A 421 -12.13 -31.89 -9.84
N VAL A 422 -10.87 -31.64 -9.51
CA VAL A 422 -10.41 -31.49 -8.12
C VAL A 422 -9.74 -30.13 -7.96
N ASN A 423 -10.08 -29.42 -6.90
CA ASN A 423 -9.37 -28.22 -6.44
C ASN A 423 -8.58 -28.53 -5.18
N ILE A 424 -7.29 -28.21 -5.19
CA ILE A 424 -6.38 -28.35 -4.05
C ILE A 424 -5.95 -26.96 -3.62
N ASN A 425 -6.50 -26.49 -2.51
CA ASN A 425 -6.10 -25.24 -1.89
C ASN A 425 -4.82 -25.46 -1.09
N VAL A 426 -3.76 -24.78 -1.45
CA VAL A 426 -2.47 -24.79 -0.74
C VAL A 426 -2.36 -23.50 0.05
N GLN A 427 -2.35 -23.60 1.37
CA GLN A 427 -2.26 -22.44 2.25
C GLN A 427 -1.06 -22.55 3.19
N LYS A 428 -0.37 -21.45 3.43
CA LYS A 428 0.80 -21.40 4.30
C LYS A 428 0.44 -21.25 5.78
N PHE A 429 -0.68 -20.59 6.07
CA PHE A 429 -1.10 -20.28 7.44
C PHE A 429 -2.52 -20.77 7.70
N ASP A 430 -2.78 -21.21 8.93
CA ASP A 430 -4.13 -21.52 9.38
C ASP A 430 -4.98 -20.24 9.52
N GLY A 431 -6.30 -20.40 9.34
CA GLY A 431 -7.26 -19.30 9.52
C GLY A 431 -7.40 -18.37 8.32
N ASP A 432 -6.74 -18.61 7.19
CA ASP A 432 -7.04 -17.87 5.95
C ASP A 432 -8.45 -18.24 5.46
N PRO A 433 -9.41 -17.30 5.40
CA PRO A 433 -10.77 -17.56 4.93
C PRO A 433 -10.88 -17.68 3.40
N SER A 434 -9.82 -17.40 2.65
CA SER A 434 -9.85 -17.41 1.17
C SER A 434 -10.05 -18.82 0.59
N PRO A 435 -9.39 -19.90 1.06
CA PRO A 435 -9.66 -21.25 0.59
C PRO A 435 -11.12 -21.70 0.75
N PRO A 436 -11.77 -21.51 1.91
CA PRO A 436 -13.20 -21.81 2.04
C PRO A 436 -14.08 -20.96 1.10
N ALA A 437 -13.80 -19.68 0.95
CA ALA A 437 -14.57 -18.80 0.07
C ALA A 437 -14.47 -19.22 -1.40
N LEU A 438 -13.26 -19.55 -1.87
CA LEU A 438 -13.07 -20.10 -3.23
C LEU A 438 -13.80 -21.44 -3.40
N THR A 439 -13.72 -22.32 -2.42
CA THR A 439 -14.41 -23.64 -2.46
C THR A 439 -15.90 -23.49 -2.70
N VAL A 440 -16.56 -22.57 -1.98
CA VAL A 440 -18.00 -22.27 -2.17
C VAL A 440 -18.30 -21.75 -3.58
N LYS A 441 -17.48 -20.83 -4.08
CA LYS A 441 -17.65 -20.26 -5.43
C LYS A 441 -17.43 -21.29 -6.53
N LEU A 442 -16.40 -22.13 -6.40
CA LEU A 442 -16.12 -23.21 -7.36
C LEU A 442 -17.25 -24.26 -7.37
N ALA A 443 -17.77 -24.66 -6.21
CA ALA A 443 -18.87 -25.61 -6.12
C ALA A 443 -20.17 -25.06 -6.75
N ALA A 444 -20.44 -23.76 -6.62
CA ALA A 444 -21.57 -23.11 -7.27
C ALA A 444 -21.40 -23.02 -8.81
N ALA A 445 -20.17 -22.77 -9.27
CA ALA A 445 -19.86 -22.65 -10.70
C ALA A 445 -19.75 -24.01 -11.42
N PHE A 446 -19.25 -25.03 -10.74
CA PHE A 446 -18.97 -26.37 -11.25
C PHE A 446 -19.51 -27.43 -10.27
N PRO A 447 -20.79 -27.80 -10.36
CA PRO A 447 -21.37 -28.86 -9.52
C PRO A 447 -20.58 -30.16 -9.66
N GLY A 448 -20.20 -30.76 -8.52
CA GLY A 448 -19.42 -31.99 -8.49
C GLY A 448 -17.89 -31.83 -8.36
N ILE A 449 -17.36 -30.58 -8.42
CA ILE A 449 -15.95 -30.35 -8.07
C ILE A 449 -15.68 -30.72 -6.61
N GLN A 450 -14.62 -31.46 -6.37
CA GLN A 450 -14.15 -31.75 -5.02
C GLN A 450 -13.06 -30.76 -4.63
N SER A 451 -13.14 -30.19 -3.43
CA SER A 451 -12.11 -29.26 -2.92
C SER A 451 -11.46 -29.81 -1.65
N PHE A 452 -10.14 -29.73 -1.61
CA PHE A 452 -9.31 -30.14 -0.48
C PHE A 452 -8.44 -28.97 -0.02
N ASN A 453 -8.21 -28.87 1.30
CA ASN A 453 -7.35 -27.83 1.88
C ASN A 453 -6.10 -28.48 2.47
N LEU A 454 -4.94 -28.22 1.89
CA LEU A 454 -3.66 -28.57 2.51
C LEU A 454 -3.37 -27.51 3.58
N ARG A 455 -3.81 -27.80 4.80
CA ARG A 455 -3.53 -27.01 6.00
C ARG A 455 -2.08 -27.25 6.46
N PRO A 456 -1.52 -26.41 7.34
CA PRO A 456 -0.28 -26.71 8.01
C PRO A 456 -0.33 -28.09 8.69
N ASP A 457 0.70 -28.92 8.43
CA ASP A 457 0.91 -30.25 9.01
C ASP A 457 -0.27 -31.25 8.88
N PRO A 458 -0.78 -31.51 7.66
CA PRO A 458 -1.81 -32.52 7.49
C PRO A 458 -1.24 -33.92 7.77
N GLU A 459 -2.07 -34.77 8.33
CA GLU A 459 -1.73 -36.20 8.52
C GLU A 459 -1.38 -36.86 7.17
N PRO A 460 -0.39 -37.78 7.11
CA PRO A 460 0.00 -38.44 5.86
C PRO A 460 -1.17 -39.08 5.12
N ALA A 461 -2.12 -39.68 5.81
CA ALA A 461 -3.34 -40.27 5.24
C ALA A 461 -4.21 -39.23 4.49
N TYR A 462 -4.10 -37.96 4.84
CA TYR A 462 -4.83 -36.90 4.13
C TYR A 462 -4.28 -36.67 2.72
N TYR A 463 -2.96 -36.69 2.55
CA TYR A 463 -2.34 -36.63 1.22
C TYR A 463 -2.75 -37.82 0.34
N ASP A 464 -2.85 -39.03 0.92
CA ASP A 464 -3.29 -40.21 0.18
C ASP A 464 -4.74 -40.08 -0.27
N LYS A 465 -5.63 -39.57 0.59
CA LYS A 465 -7.02 -39.25 0.24
C LYS A 465 -7.12 -38.26 -0.91
N VAL A 466 -6.37 -37.17 -0.85
CA VAL A 466 -6.32 -36.15 -1.95
C VAL A 466 -5.79 -36.77 -3.23
N TYR A 467 -4.74 -37.60 -3.13
CA TYR A 467 -4.14 -38.24 -4.31
C TYR A 467 -5.10 -39.24 -4.99
N GLN A 468 -5.93 -39.97 -4.26
CA GLN A 468 -6.98 -40.83 -4.84
C GLN A 468 -7.96 -39.98 -5.66
N ALA A 469 -8.43 -38.85 -5.14
CA ALA A 469 -9.32 -37.97 -5.87
C ALA A 469 -8.67 -37.40 -7.16
N VAL A 470 -7.36 -37.12 -7.13
CA VAL A 470 -6.58 -36.68 -8.30
C VAL A 470 -6.57 -37.74 -9.41
N GLN A 471 -6.42 -39.04 -9.06
CA GLN A 471 -6.38 -40.12 -10.04
C GLN A 471 -7.65 -40.19 -10.90
N ASP A 472 -8.81 -39.93 -10.30
CA ASP A 472 -10.12 -39.98 -10.94
C ASP A 472 -10.52 -38.71 -11.67
N SER A 473 -9.67 -37.65 -11.65
CA SER A 473 -10.00 -36.34 -12.17
C SER A 473 -9.40 -36.06 -13.56
N GLU A 474 -10.14 -35.30 -14.35
CA GLU A 474 -9.73 -34.81 -15.69
C GLU A 474 -9.01 -33.46 -15.60
N LEU A 475 -9.34 -32.65 -14.57
CA LEU A 475 -8.72 -31.36 -14.31
C LEU A 475 -8.36 -31.27 -12.83
N ILE A 476 -7.13 -30.88 -12.55
CA ILE A 476 -6.63 -30.61 -11.21
C ILE A 476 -6.27 -29.13 -11.12
N ILE A 477 -6.92 -28.42 -10.21
CA ILE A 477 -6.67 -27.02 -9.93
C ILE A 477 -5.83 -26.92 -8.66
N LEU A 478 -4.66 -26.34 -8.76
CA LEU A 478 -3.82 -25.96 -7.63
C LEU A 478 -4.07 -24.49 -7.30
N SER A 479 -4.85 -24.22 -6.27
CA SER A 479 -5.14 -22.86 -5.81
C SER A 479 -4.14 -22.46 -4.73
N LEU A 480 -3.19 -21.58 -5.09
CA LEU A 480 -2.01 -21.27 -4.29
C LEU A 480 -2.24 -20.00 -3.47
N PHE A 481 -2.59 -20.17 -2.20
CA PHE A 481 -2.69 -19.10 -1.19
C PHE A 481 -1.38 -19.03 -0.40
N VAL A 482 -0.31 -18.72 -1.12
CA VAL A 482 1.04 -18.67 -0.59
C VAL A 482 1.52 -17.23 -0.69
N PRO A 483 1.35 -16.43 0.39
CA PRO A 483 1.79 -15.06 0.41
C PRO A 483 3.31 -14.98 0.32
N ARG A 484 3.82 -13.77 0.12
CA ARG A 484 5.25 -13.52 0.27
C ARG A 484 5.71 -13.96 1.65
N THR A 485 6.92 -14.45 1.73
CA THR A 485 7.50 -14.87 3.00
C THR A 485 7.84 -13.65 3.86
N ARG A 486 7.36 -13.62 5.11
CA ARG A 486 7.85 -12.68 6.12
C ARG A 486 9.08 -13.30 6.79
N LEU A 487 10.13 -12.46 7.01
CA LEU A 487 11.15 -12.70 8.03
C LEU A 487 11.81 -14.10 8.02
N GLY A 488 12.78 -14.32 7.15
CA GLY A 488 13.67 -15.48 7.24
C GLY A 488 13.06 -16.82 6.82
N ASP A 489 11.80 -16.84 6.42
CA ASP A 489 11.15 -18.03 5.92
C ASP A 489 11.38 -18.12 4.40
N ALA A 490 12.51 -18.71 4.03
CA ALA A 490 12.99 -18.77 2.63
C ALA A 490 12.15 -19.70 1.73
N ALA A 491 11.30 -20.56 2.29
CA ALA A 491 10.53 -21.53 1.52
C ALA A 491 9.07 -21.07 1.34
N PRO A 492 8.62 -20.82 0.10
CA PRO A 492 7.23 -20.45 -0.16
C PRO A 492 6.26 -21.62 0.15
N PHE A 493 6.70 -22.85 -0.05
CA PHE A 493 5.95 -24.07 0.29
C PHE A 493 6.63 -24.82 1.42
N ARG A 494 5.84 -25.53 2.21
CA ARG A 494 6.38 -26.57 3.10
C ARG A 494 6.94 -27.70 2.23
N GLU A 495 7.99 -28.35 2.69
CA GLU A 495 8.67 -29.42 1.94
C GLU A 495 7.72 -30.55 1.56
N ALA A 496 6.89 -31.01 2.51
CA ALA A 496 5.91 -32.06 2.28
C ALA A 496 4.85 -31.66 1.23
N ASP A 497 4.34 -30.43 1.29
CA ASP A 497 3.40 -29.92 0.30
C ASP A 497 4.04 -29.86 -1.09
N LEU A 498 5.25 -29.32 -1.20
CA LEU A 498 5.94 -29.24 -2.47
C LEU A 498 6.17 -30.62 -3.08
N ALA A 499 6.63 -31.58 -2.28
CA ALA A 499 6.81 -32.98 -2.71
C ALA A 499 5.49 -33.60 -3.20
N PHE A 500 4.40 -33.35 -2.47
CA PHE A 500 3.07 -33.80 -2.85
C PHE A 500 2.59 -33.17 -4.16
N LEU A 501 2.74 -31.85 -4.32
CA LEU A 501 2.38 -31.15 -5.54
C LEU A 501 3.17 -31.67 -6.75
N GLN A 502 4.46 -31.92 -6.59
CA GLN A 502 5.31 -32.52 -7.63
C GLN A 502 4.84 -33.94 -8.00
N LYS A 503 4.43 -34.76 -7.02
CA LYS A 503 3.83 -36.07 -7.24
C LYS A 503 2.52 -35.96 -8.07
N VAL A 504 1.65 -35.01 -7.73
CA VAL A 504 0.39 -34.74 -8.46
C VAL A 504 0.67 -34.32 -9.90
N ILE A 505 1.60 -33.39 -10.10
CA ILE A 505 1.98 -32.88 -11.43
C ILE A 505 2.56 -33.99 -12.30
N ALA A 506 3.43 -34.84 -11.73
CA ALA A 506 4.03 -35.96 -12.44
C ALA A 506 2.99 -37.02 -12.86
N ALA A 507 1.96 -37.26 -12.03
CA ALA A 507 0.90 -38.21 -12.32
C ALA A 507 -0.06 -37.74 -13.42
N LYS A 508 -0.31 -36.43 -13.53
CA LYS A 508 -1.28 -35.82 -14.46
C LYS A 508 -0.69 -34.60 -15.19
N PRO A 509 0.41 -34.74 -15.96
CA PRO A 509 1.21 -33.60 -16.45
C PRO A 509 0.46 -32.68 -17.43
N LYS A 510 -0.64 -33.15 -18.05
CA LYS A 510 -1.46 -32.37 -19.00
C LYS A 510 -2.77 -31.84 -18.38
N ALA A 511 -3.04 -32.13 -17.11
CA ALA A 511 -4.31 -31.83 -16.47
C ALA A 511 -4.19 -30.85 -15.29
N VAL A 512 -2.97 -30.48 -14.88
CA VAL A 512 -2.75 -29.63 -13.71
C VAL A 512 -2.65 -28.17 -14.12
N VAL A 513 -3.56 -27.37 -13.59
CA VAL A 513 -3.59 -25.90 -13.68
C VAL A 513 -3.25 -25.30 -12.32
N ALA A 514 -2.29 -24.40 -12.27
CA ALA A 514 -2.02 -23.64 -11.04
C ALA A 514 -2.55 -22.21 -11.18
N MET A 515 -3.22 -21.73 -10.11
CA MET A 515 -3.61 -20.35 -9.94
C MET A 515 -2.92 -19.79 -8.69
N ALA A 516 -1.99 -18.88 -8.88
CA ALA A 516 -1.37 -18.12 -7.79
C ALA A 516 -2.19 -16.85 -7.52
N TYR A 517 -2.59 -16.65 -6.26
CA TYR A 517 -3.42 -15.51 -5.85
C TYR A 517 -2.61 -14.32 -5.32
N GLY A 518 -1.30 -14.31 -5.52
CA GLY A 518 -0.43 -13.23 -5.07
C GLY A 518 0.98 -13.37 -5.66
N ASN A 519 1.79 -14.22 -5.10
CA ASN A 519 3.21 -14.32 -5.45
C ASN A 519 3.44 -14.87 -6.88
N PRO A 520 3.92 -14.06 -7.85
CA PRO A 520 4.15 -14.51 -9.22
C PRO A 520 5.30 -15.52 -9.37
N HIS A 521 6.19 -15.60 -8.37
CA HIS A 521 7.42 -16.39 -8.44
C HIS A 521 7.22 -17.89 -8.11
N LEU A 522 6.03 -18.30 -7.65
CA LEU A 522 5.75 -19.70 -7.28
C LEU A 522 5.92 -20.67 -8.43
N VAL A 523 5.72 -20.24 -9.69
CA VAL A 523 5.94 -21.07 -10.89
C VAL A 523 7.36 -21.67 -10.95
N ARG A 524 8.36 -20.99 -10.35
CA ARG A 524 9.75 -21.49 -10.28
C ARG A 524 9.88 -22.80 -9.50
N LYS A 525 8.93 -23.09 -8.60
CA LYS A 525 8.89 -24.31 -7.77
C LYS A 525 8.07 -25.44 -8.39
N ILE A 526 7.16 -25.09 -9.30
CA ILE A 526 6.26 -26.04 -9.99
C ILE A 526 6.22 -25.78 -11.51
N PRO A 527 7.36 -25.74 -12.21
CA PRO A 527 7.41 -25.31 -13.62
C PRO A 527 6.71 -26.27 -14.57
N SER A 528 6.48 -27.53 -14.14
CA SER A 528 5.91 -28.59 -14.97
C SER A 528 4.38 -28.65 -14.99
N VAL A 529 3.67 -27.67 -14.38
CA VAL A 529 2.20 -27.58 -14.53
C VAL A 529 1.82 -27.32 -15.98
N ALA A 530 0.67 -27.80 -16.41
CA ALA A 530 0.20 -27.64 -17.79
C ALA A 530 -0.25 -26.19 -18.09
N ALA A 531 -0.82 -25.51 -17.09
CA ALA A 531 -1.13 -24.09 -17.21
C ALA A 531 -0.87 -23.37 -15.89
N TYR A 532 -0.49 -22.07 -15.98
CA TYR A 532 -0.21 -21.24 -14.82
C TYR A 532 -0.81 -19.85 -14.98
N LEU A 533 -1.68 -19.48 -14.05
CA LEU A 533 -2.30 -18.16 -13.97
C LEU A 533 -1.84 -17.42 -12.71
N ILE A 534 -1.84 -16.09 -12.81
CA ILE A 534 -1.45 -15.20 -11.71
C ILE A 534 -2.51 -14.13 -11.54
N GLY A 535 -3.01 -14.02 -10.30
CA GLY A 535 -3.72 -12.84 -9.79
C GLY A 535 -2.81 -12.12 -8.78
N TYR A 536 -2.95 -10.81 -8.68
CA TYR A 536 -2.08 -9.95 -7.88
C TYR A 536 -2.84 -9.42 -6.66
N GLY A 537 -3.18 -10.30 -5.73
CA GLY A 537 -3.80 -9.97 -4.46
C GLY A 537 -3.22 -10.81 -3.35
N GLU A 538 -3.02 -10.25 -2.18
CA GLU A 538 -2.49 -10.96 -1.03
C GLU A 538 -3.31 -10.61 0.19
N LYS A 539 -4.02 -11.58 0.74
CA LYS A 539 -4.87 -11.35 1.89
C LYS A 539 -4.08 -10.93 3.13
N GLY A 540 -4.73 -10.07 3.88
CA GLY A 540 -4.30 -9.66 5.20
C GLY A 540 -3.77 -8.23 5.25
N TRP A 541 -3.16 -7.72 4.14
CA TRP A 541 -2.62 -6.36 4.14
C TRP A 541 -2.47 -5.72 2.75
N PHE A 542 -2.44 -6.48 1.64
CA PHE A 542 -1.89 -5.95 0.39
C PHE A 542 -2.69 -6.31 -0.85
N GLY A 543 -4.00 -6.28 -0.77
CA GLY A 543 -4.86 -6.36 -1.92
C GLY A 543 -5.89 -7.48 -1.91
N ASN A 544 -7.01 -7.19 -2.56
CA ASN A 544 -8.16 -8.07 -2.61
C ASN A 544 -7.91 -9.28 -3.53
N GLN A 545 -7.53 -10.42 -2.95
CA GLN A 545 -7.40 -11.64 -3.74
C GLN A 545 -8.75 -12.29 -4.10
N ALA A 546 -9.83 -11.97 -3.38
CA ALA A 546 -11.13 -12.62 -3.57
C ALA A 546 -11.78 -12.25 -4.91
N VAL A 547 -11.48 -11.09 -5.49
CA VAL A 547 -11.95 -10.69 -6.82
C VAL A 547 -11.39 -11.58 -7.93
N TYR A 548 -10.21 -12.18 -7.72
CA TYR A 548 -9.62 -13.13 -8.67
C TYR A 548 -10.31 -14.50 -8.68
N PHE A 549 -11.10 -14.84 -7.67
CA PHE A 549 -11.90 -16.07 -7.68
C PHE A 549 -12.91 -16.03 -8.83
N GLU A 550 -13.58 -14.89 -9.00
CA GLU A 550 -14.52 -14.69 -10.09
C GLU A 550 -13.81 -14.64 -11.44
N SER A 551 -12.71 -13.91 -11.55
CA SER A 551 -11.90 -13.84 -12.78
C SER A 551 -11.42 -15.24 -13.22
N PHE A 552 -10.96 -16.05 -12.28
CA PHE A 552 -10.51 -17.42 -12.57
C PHE A 552 -11.67 -18.33 -13.01
N ILE A 553 -12.83 -18.23 -12.34
CA ILE A 553 -14.03 -18.97 -12.72
C ILE A 553 -14.48 -18.58 -14.14
N LYS A 554 -14.46 -17.30 -14.49
CA LYS A 554 -14.75 -16.83 -15.86
C LYS A 554 -13.77 -17.43 -16.90
N VAL A 555 -12.48 -17.56 -16.56
CA VAL A 555 -11.50 -18.23 -17.45
C VAL A 555 -11.83 -19.70 -17.62
N LEU A 556 -12.15 -20.40 -16.54
CA LEU A 556 -12.56 -21.81 -16.60
C LEU A 556 -13.83 -22.04 -17.44
N LYS A 557 -14.75 -21.07 -17.45
CA LYS A 557 -15.96 -21.10 -18.28
C LYS A 557 -15.75 -20.61 -19.72
N GLY A 558 -14.55 -20.09 -20.04
CA GLY A 558 -14.30 -19.47 -21.34
C GLY A 558 -14.94 -18.08 -21.53
N GLU A 559 -15.43 -17.47 -20.46
CA GLU A 559 -16.08 -16.14 -20.46
C GLU A 559 -15.06 -14.99 -20.38
N LEU A 560 -13.84 -15.26 -19.92
CA LEU A 560 -12.75 -14.31 -19.83
C LEU A 560 -11.48 -14.86 -20.47
N LYS A 561 -10.86 -14.06 -21.33
CA LYS A 561 -9.52 -14.32 -21.87
C LYS A 561 -8.50 -13.52 -21.09
N PRO A 562 -7.52 -14.17 -20.42
CA PRO A 562 -6.46 -13.46 -19.73
C PRO A 562 -5.71 -12.50 -20.65
N SER A 563 -5.46 -11.27 -20.19
CA SER A 563 -4.77 -10.24 -20.97
C SER A 563 -3.59 -9.61 -20.22
N GLY A 564 -3.46 -9.86 -18.92
CA GLY A 564 -2.42 -9.33 -18.09
C GLY A 564 -1.01 -9.72 -18.54
N LYS A 565 -0.04 -8.86 -18.24
CA LYS A 565 1.38 -9.07 -18.54
C LYS A 565 2.18 -8.99 -17.23
N LEU A 566 3.21 -9.84 -17.10
CA LEU A 566 4.10 -9.81 -15.94
C LEU A 566 4.77 -8.44 -15.78
N PRO A 567 4.58 -7.75 -14.67
CA PRO A 567 5.30 -6.50 -14.41
C PRO A 567 6.64 -6.70 -13.69
N VAL A 568 7.00 -7.95 -13.40
CA VAL A 568 8.26 -8.35 -12.78
C VAL A 568 8.95 -9.45 -13.57
N ARG A 569 10.27 -9.54 -13.46
CA ARG A 569 11.03 -10.68 -13.97
C ARG A 569 10.88 -11.87 -13.02
N VAL A 570 10.34 -12.97 -13.49
CA VAL A 570 10.22 -14.22 -12.72
C VAL A 570 11.44 -15.13 -12.95
N SER A 571 11.86 -15.25 -14.21
CA SER A 571 13.04 -16.02 -14.64
C SER A 571 13.48 -15.53 -16.04
N GLU A 572 14.51 -16.16 -16.63
CA GLU A 572 14.88 -15.90 -18.01
C GLU A 572 13.77 -16.32 -19.00
N GLN A 573 13.06 -17.40 -18.71
CA GLN A 573 11.93 -17.86 -19.50
C GLN A 573 10.73 -16.92 -19.38
N TYR A 574 10.58 -16.23 -18.27
CA TYR A 574 9.46 -15.34 -17.97
C TYR A 574 9.97 -13.93 -17.61
N PRO A 575 10.45 -13.17 -18.61
CA PRO A 575 10.83 -11.76 -18.41
C PRO A 575 9.61 -10.86 -18.17
N ILE A 576 9.86 -9.60 -17.84
CA ILE A 576 8.82 -8.56 -17.81
C ILE A 576 8.09 -8.52 -19.16
N GLY A 577 6.76 -8.37 -19.14
CA GLY A 577 5.90 -8.38 -20.31
C GLY A 577 5.42 -9.77 -20.74
N SER A 578 5.90 -10.85 -20.10
CA SER A 578 5.39 -12.20 -20.38
C SER A 578 3.90 -12.31 -20.04
N GLY A 579 3.16 -13.03 -20.88
CA GLY A 579 1.74 -13.31 -20.70
C GLY A 579 1.14 -13.78 -22.01
N LEU A 580 0.34 -14.83 -21.95
CA LEU A 580 -0.34 -15.45 -23.09
C LEU A 580 -1.79 -14.98 -23.17
N SER A 581 -2.38 -15.08 -24.36
CA SER A 581 -3.83 -14.99 -24.59
C SER A 581 -4.20 -16.05 -25.62
N TYR A 582 -5.44 -16.55 -25.62
CA TYR A 582 -5.92 -17.58 -26.53
C TYR A 582 -7.18 -17.17 -27.25
#